data_5525fc5b624f9dc45fedb4720825f226
#
_entry.id   5525fc5b624f9dc45fedb4720825f226
#
_cell.length_a   1.000
_cell.length_b   1.000
_cell.length_c   1.000
_cell.angle_alpha   90.00
_cell.angle_beta   90.00
_cell.angle_gamma   90.00
#
_symmetry.space_group_name_H-M   'P 1'
#
loop_
_entity.id
_entity.type
_entity.pdbx_description
1 polymer ?
#
loop_
_entity_poly.entity_id
_entity_poly.type
_entity_poly.pdbx_seq_one_letter_code
_entity_poly.pdbx_strand_id
1 'polypeptide(L)'
;SVIQLSSCACLSLLGCSNVEVSQPSAADEPAAQPAPAAVGSGGGLAAAPELRNQYTEHIGMFTGVAPNPMPGNMTGTDLGISFPIGDELYFLFGDSWTSNIFDADFNLDSAATTSIARSGEIPHLTWVTGADGRFAPFPLPNLKVMNLPVEGIRVDDTNYVFFHAGWNDSEKRGTRSILSTFSGKDHRSLKTPPLHDVASDKFLSVSVVQEGADLYIFGAGHYRKSPLYLARVPAREVGNRAAWKYYAGEGETFEDTEQKAQALIPTECFGEISVRKHETLGSYMMTYNCDRPEPGVYLSTASTPVGPWSEPVQLVGPRTGLQQFVHEPAAHDDGLSDPTREKEPGAVYGPYLVPQWFGEPGPGLHEIVYTLSTWNPYQVQLMRSVLAEPGYSTSAPRRGAGLERAKLVNPGFTDGLNGWTSERDAFTTFDDNGRPGLTTFSKEKQAAAVGKLSQELEIDAETTNLLFEVHGGGRTAVSLYEGATLLRSSRGPNSNARVVAMWNLESLRGKTVRLVIEDNDPNNYVGVSAFELR
;
A
#
# COMPACT_ATOMS: atom_id res chain seq x y z
N SER A 1 -8.44 34.19 20.22
CA SER A 1 -7.38 34.07 19.22
C SER A 1 -7.23 32.58 18.95
N VAL A 2 -7.91 32.12 17.94
CA VAL A 2 -7.86 30.74 17.46
C VAL A 2 -6.57 30.63 16.68
N ILE A 3 -5.62 29.87 17.19
CA ILE A 3 -4.45 29.45 16.43
C ILE A 3 -4.93 28.31 15.54
N GLN A 4 -5.17 28.61 14.28
CA GLN A 4 -5.35 27.63 13.22
C GLN A 4 -4.00 26.93 13.01
N LEU A 5 -3.75 25.86 13.73
CA LEU A 5 -2.66 24.94 13.42
C LEU A 5 -3.12 24.08 12.25
N SER A 6 -2.62 24.43 11.09
CA SER A 6 -2.85 23.74 9.84
C SER A 6 -2.25 22.34 9.93
N SER A 7 -3.10 21.32 9.95
CA SER A 7 -2.76 19.90 9.85
C SER A 7 -2.22 19.51 8.45
N CYS A 8 -1.45 20.39 7.84
CA CYS A 8 -0.88 20.22 6.51
C CYS A 8 0.42 19.40 6.46
N ALA A 9 0.66 18.50 7.39
CA ALA A 9 1.91 17.72 7.33
C ALA A 9 1.96 16.74 6.14
N CYS A 10 0.82 16.29 5.64
CA CYS A 10 0.76 15.40 4.47
C CYS A 10 0.39 16.08 3.14
N LEU A 11 -0.18 17.29 3.16
CA LEU A 11 -0.76 17.89 1.95
C LEU A 11 0.07 19.00 1.28
N SER A 12 1.16 19.48 1.89
CA SER A 12 1.91 20.62 1.33
C SER A 12 2.81 20.31 0.12
N LEU A 13 2.66 19.14 -0.52
CA LEU A 13 3.47 18.74 -1.69
C LEU A 13 2.68 18.57 -2.98
N LEU A 14 1.38 18.85 -3.00
CA LEU A 14 0.62 19.04 -4.23
C LEU A 14 0.46 20.53 -4.52
N GLY A 15 1.58 21.22 -4.78
CA GLY A 15 1.57 22.56 -5.33
C GLY A 15 1.11 22.50 -6.79
N CYS A 16 -0.15 22.87 -7.04
CA CYS A 16 -0.59 23.23 -8.38
C CYS A 16 0.12 24.51 -8.83
N SER A 17 1.28 24.39 -9.44
CA SER A 17 1.85 25.42 -10.27
C SER A 17 1.40 25.16 -11.70
N ASN A 18 0.62 26.06 -12.27
CA ASN A 18 0.40 26.16 -13.71
C ASN A 18 1.78 26.37 -14.37
N VAL A 19 2.34 25.32 -14.93
CA VAL A 19 3.51 25.42 -15.80
C VAL A 19 2.99 25.38 -17.24
N GLU A 20 3.07 26.50 -17.90
CA GLU A 20 2.98 26.57 -19.38
C GLU A 20 4.05 25.64 -19.96
N VAL A 21 3.62 24.63 -20.69
CA VAL A 21 4.51 23.73 -21.42
C VAL A 21 4.98 24.44 -22.69
N SER A 22 6.15 25.03 -22.64
CA SER A 22 6.91 25.37 -23.84
C SER A 22 7.67 24.13 -24.31
N GLN A 23 7.43 23.70 -25.54
CA GLN A 23 8.16 22.60 -26.19
C GLN A 23 9.67 22.91 -26.26
N PRO A 24 10.56 22.00 -25.88
CA PRO A 24 11.98 22.12 -26.18
C PRO A 24 12.27 21.66 -27.62
N SER A 25 13.03 22.45 -28.30
CA SER A 25 13.61 22.13 -29.62
C SER A 25 14.66 21.02 -29.47
N ALA A 26 14.70 20.15 -30.48
CA ALA A 26 15.70 19.10 -30.58
C ALA A 26 17.11 19.70 -30.75
N ALA A 27 18.01 19.45 -29.80
CA ALA A 27 19.46 19.39 -30.00
C ALA A 27 20.15 18.83 -28.73
N ASP A 28 21.08 17.90 -28.98
CA ASP A 28 22.13 17.42 -28.11
C ASP A 28 21.79 16.36 -27.05
N GLU A 29 21.85 15.08 -27.48
CA GLU A 29 22.14 13.93 -26.58
C GLU A 29 23.59 14.04 -26.05
N PRO A 30 23.83 14.01 -24.75
CA PRO A 30 25.16 13.74 -24.23
C PRO A 30 25.46 12.23 -24.27
N ALA A 31 26.61 11.90 -24.82
CA ALA A 31 27.15 10.56 -24.95
C ALA A 31 27.13 9.78 -23.64
N ALA A 32 26.68 8.52 -23.72
CA ALA A 32 26.71 7.56 -22.63
C ALA A 32 28.13 7.39 -22.07
N GLN A 33 28.29 7.60 -20.77
CA GLN A 33 29.52 7.24 -20.05
C GLN A 33 29.62 5.70 -19.94
N PRO A 34 30.79 5.10 -20.15
CA PRO A 34 30.97 3.68 -20.02
C PRO A 34 30.83 3.24 -18.56
N ALA A 35 30.14 2.14 -18.33
CA ALA A 35 30.00 1.49 -17.03
C ALA A 35 31.38 1.21 -16.41
N PRO A 36 31.55 1.37 -15.08
CA PRO A 36 32.79 1.02 -14.42
C PRO A 36 33.02 -0.49 -14.51
N ALA A 37 34.26 -0.85 -14.82
CA ALA A 37 34.71 -2.22 -14.95
C ALA A 37 34.55 -2.99 -13.64
N ALA A 38 34.07 -4.23 -13.74
CA ALA A 38 33.96 -5.16 -12.64
C ALA A 38 35.31 -5.36 -11.94
N VAL A 39 35.38 -5.03 -10.66
CA VAL A 39 36.50 -5.36 -9.78
C VAL A 39 36.29 -6.76 -9.23
N GLY A 40 37.34 -7.56 -9.31
CA GLY A 40 37.34 -9.00 -9.09
C GLY A 40 36.99 -9.49 -7.68
N SER A 41 36.53 -10.69 -7.68
CA SER A 41 36.23 -11.70 -6.67
C SER A 41 36.95 -11.58 -5.31
N GLY A 42 36.22 -11.05 -4.34
CA GLY A 42 36.31 -11.41 -2.93
C GLY A 42 34.95 -11.95 -2.53
N GLY A 43 34.86 -12.98 -1.69
CA GLY A 43 33.66 -13.77 -1.39
C GLY A 43 32.36 -12.96 -1.34
N GLY A 44 31.68 -12.92 -2.46
CA GLY A 44 30.56 -12.03 -2.67
C GLY A 44 29.33 -12.50 -1.89
N LEU A 45 28.71 -11.60 -1.16
CA LEU A 45 27.34 -11.75 -0.69
C LEU A 45 26.47 -12.18 -1.87
N ALA A 46 25.62 -13.18 -1.68
CA ALA A 46 24.70 -13.62 -2.71
C ALA A 46 23.88 -12.40 -3.21
N ALA A 47 23.77 -12.27 -4.52
CA ALA A 47 22.95 -11.20 -5.10
C ALA A 47 21.52 -11.32 -4.60
N ALA A 48 20.87 -10.18 -4.36
CA ALA A 48 19.45 -10.16 -4.04
C ALA A 48 18.66 -10.83 -5.17
N PRO A 49 17.59 -11.58 -4.85
CA PRO A 49 16.73 -12.14 -5.89
C PRO A 49 16.09 -11.00 -6.69
N GLU A 50 16.21 -11.07 -8.00
CA GLU A 50 15.45 -10.19 -8.89
C GLU A 50 14.00 -10.67 -8.92
N LEU A 51 13.12 -9.95 -8.25
CA LEU A 51 11.69 -10.24 -8.28
C LEU A 51 10.97 -9.29 -9.22
N ARG A 52 9.89 -9.78 -9.83
CA ARG A 52 9.01 -8.97 -10.67
C ARG A 52 7.61 -8.98 -10.09
N ASN A 53 7.01 -7.83 -9.92
CA ASN A 53 5.60 -7.76 -9.56
C ASN A 53 4.75 -8.29 -10.71
N GLN A 54 4.07 -9.39 -10.47
CA GLN A 54 3.14 -9.97 -11.44
C GLN A 54 1.80 -9.25 -11.40
N TYR A 55 1.32 -9.00 -10.19
CA TYR A 55 0.14 -8.20 -9.94
C TYR A 55 0.07 -7.76 -8.49
N THR A 56 -0.67 -6.67 -8.28
CA THR A 56 -1.08 -6.19 -6.97
C THR A 56 -2.59 -6.15 -6.90
N GLU A 57 -3.15 -6.63 -5.81
CA GLU A 57 -4.58 -6.72 -5.56
C GLU A 57 -4.98 -5.97 -4.30
N HIS A 58 -6.08 -5.24 -4.38
CA HIS A 58 -6.79 -4.73 -3.23
C HIS A 58 -7.70 -5.84 -2.68
N ILE A 59 -7.34 -6.45 -1.55
CA ILE A 59 -8.15 -7.49 -0.90
C ILE A 59 -9.45 -6.87 -0.37
N GLY A 60 -9.35 -5.68 0.24
CA GLY A 60 -10.49 -4.92 0.75
C GLY A 60 -10.09 -3.90 1.82
N MET A 61 -11.07 -3.13 2.29
CA MET A 61 -10.87 -2.23 3.42
C MET A 61 -10.62 -3.03 4.68
N PHE A 62 -9.47 -2.81 5.30
CA PHE A 62 -9.08 -3.50 6.53
C PHE A 62 -9.75 -2.88 7.77
N THR A 63 -10.07 -1.59 7.71
CA THR A 63 -10.73 -0.85 8.79
C THR A 63 -11.96 -0.11 8.27
N GLY A 64 -12.92 0.21 9.15
CA GLY A 64 -14.04 1.09 8.86
C GLY A 64 -15.30 0.43 8.30
N VAL A 65 -15.18 -0.78 7.76
CA VAL A 65 -16.33 -1.56 7.21
C VAL A 65 -16.34 -2.97 7.78
N ALA A 66 -17.41 -3.72 7.56
CA ALA A 66 -17.44 -5.13 7.92
C ALA A 66 -16.30 -5.89 7.19
N PRO A 67 -15.57 -6.84 7.86
CA PRO A 67 -15.84 -7.33 9.21
C PRO A 67 -15.28 -6.46 10.35
N ASN A 68 -14.58 -5.35 10.05
CA ASN A 68 -13.86 -4.52 11.01
C ASN A 68 -14.45 -3.09 11.13
N PRO A 69 -15.70 -2.94 11.60
CA PRO A 69 -16.24 -1.61 11.85
C PRO A 69 -15.41 -0.90 12.91
N MET A 70 -15.33 0.43 12.81
CA MET A 70 -14.66 1.24 13.81
C MET A 70 -15.37 1.16 15.18
N PRO A 71 -14.65 1.19 16.31
CA PRO A 71 -15.27 1.28 17.63
C PRO A 71 -16.02 2.61 17.78
N GLY A 72 -17.11 2.57 18.47
CA GLY A 72 -18.23 3.53 18.61
C GLY A 72 -18.06 5.05 18.44
N ASN A 73 -16.86 5.60 18.51
CA ASN A 73 -16.61 7.03 18.27
C ASN A 73 -15.43 7.30 17.34
N MET A 74 -14.87 6.27 16.74
CA MET A 74 -13.75 6.41 15.82
C MET A 74 -14.26 6.53 14.38
N THR A 75 -13.75 7.49 13.64
CA THR A 75 -14.20 7.80 12.29
C THR A 75 -13.16 7.49 11.21
N GLY A 76 -11.90 7.36 11.59
CA GLY A 76 -10.82 7.03 10.67
C GLY A 76 -9.52 6.74 11.39
N THR A 77 -8.61 6.05 10.71
CA THR A 77 -7.26 5.74 11.20
C THR A 77 -6.34 5.40 10.03
N ASP A 78 -5.04 5.35 10.29
CA ASP A 78 -4.02 5.01 9.29
C ASP A 78 -2.95 4.05 9.81
N LEU A 79 -1.91 3.82 9.02
CA LEU A 79 -0.76 2.95 9.23
C LEU A 79 -1.14 1.46 9.27
N GLY A 80 -1.17 0.80 10.42
CA GLY A 80 -1.44 -0.63 10.53
C GLY A 80 -0.17 -1.48 10.57
N ILE A 81 0.80 -1.03 11.37
CA ILE A 81 2.05 -1.76 11.63
C ILE A 81 1.72 -3.01 12.44
N SER A 82 2.22 -4.18 12.03
CA SER A 82 1.95 -5.43 12.72
C SER A 82 3.19 -6.07 13.33
N PHE A 83 3.00 -6.72 14.50
CA PHE A 83 3.99 -7.59 15.12
C PHE A 83 3.30 -8.65 15.98
N PRO A 84 3.90 -9.85 16.13
CA PRO A 84 3.28 -10.94 16.87
C PRO A 84 3.50 -10.81 18.39
N ILE A 85 2.47 -11.15 19.17
CA ILE A 85 2.53 -11.31 20.61
C ILE A 85 1.83 -12.62 20.99
N GLY A 86 2.62 -13.67 21.25
CA GLY A 86 2.07 -15.00 21.45
C GLY A 86 1.38 -15.51 20.18
N ASP A 87 0.13 -15.92 20.31
CA ASP A 87 -0.68 -16.45 19.19
C ASP A 87 -1.50 -15.36 18.48
N GLU A 88 -1.33 -14.12 18.87
CA GLU A 88 -2.03 -12.97 18.29
C GLU A 88 -1.08 -12.11 17.46
N LEU A 89 -1.62 -11.51 16.42
CA LEU A 89 -1.00 -10.45 15.65
C LEU A 89 -1.56 -9.11 16.12
N TYR A 90 -0.68 -8.28 16.65
CA TYR A 90 -1.01 -6.96 17.17
C TYR A 90 -0.82 -5.91 16.07
N PHE A 91 -1.81 -5.06 15.84
CA PHE A 91 -1.76 -3.96 14.91
C PHE A 91 -1.73 -2.63 15.66
N LEU A 92 -0.79 -1.77 15.28
CA LEU A 92 -0.69 -0.39 15.72
C LEU A 92 -1.16 0.51 14.60
N PHE A 93 -2.06 1.41 14.91
CA PHE A 93 -2.58 2.41 13.98
C PHE A 93 -2.14 3.79 14.46
N GLY A 94 -1.83 4.66 13.49
CA GLY A 94 -1.47 6.04 13.75
C GLY A 94 -2.70 6.92 14.02
N ASP A 95 -2.62 8.17 13.60
CA ASP A 95 -3.65 9.18 13.85
C ASP A 95 -5.07 8.61 13.72
N SER A 96 -5.77 8.51 14.84
CA SER A 96 -7.10 7.92 14.93
C SER A 96 -8.10 9.00 15.35
N TRP A 97 -9.09 9.26 14.50
CA TRP A 97 -10.00 10.40 14.64
C TRP A 97 -11.27 9.98 15.37
N THR A 98 -11.75 10.85 16.26
CA THR A 98 -13.01 10.64 17.00
C THR A 98 -14.17 11.51 16.48
N SER A 99 -13.88 12.39 15.54
CA SER A 99 -14.81 13.28 14.88
C SER A 99 -14.28 13.64 13.49
N ASN A 100 -14.45 14.84 13.02
CA ASN A 100 -13.86 15.26 11.76
C ASN A 100 -12.32 15.26 11.86
N ILE A 101 -11.63 14.83 10.82
CA ILE A 101 -10.16 14.77 10.68
C ILE A 101 -9.44 16.09 11.02
N PHE A 102 -10.14 17.22 11.08
CA PHE A 102 -9.60 18.53 11.45
C PHE A 102 -9.93 18.96 12.88
N ASP A 103 -10.60 18.12 13.66
CA ASP A 103 -10.91 18.44 15.04
C ASP A 103 -9.71 18.15 15.97
N ALA A 104 -9.62 18.87 17.07
CA ALA A 104 -8.40 19.07 17.86
C ALA A 104 -7.83 17.86 18.62
N ASP A 105 -8.41 16.68 18.49
CA ASP A 105 -8.00 15.48 19.22
C ASP A 105 -7.05 14.57 18.42
N PHE A 106 -6.28 15.13 17.53
CA PHE A 106 -5.43 14.41 16.61
C PHE A 106 -4.08 13.98 17.20
N ASN A 107 -4.04 13.28 18.25
CA ASN A 107 -2.81 12.63 18.76
C ASN A 107 -3.18 11.31 19.39
N LEU A 108 -4.22 10.72 18.90
CA LEU A 108 -4.75 9.48 19.41
C LEU A 108 -4.35 8.36 18.45
N ASP A 109 -3.51 7.47 18.91
CA ASP A 109 -3.20 6.25 18.18
C ASP A 109 -4.10 5.13 18.69
N SER A 110 -4.40 4.17 17.85
CA SER A 110 -5.24 3.03 18.19
C SER A 110 -4.52 1.71 18.00
N ALA A 111 -5.09 0.64 18.54
CA ALA A 111 -4.57 -0.70 18.38
C ALA A 111 -5.69 -1.73 18.26
N ALA A 112 -5.39 -2.82 17.58
CA ALA A 112 -6.26 -3.99 17.52
C ALA A 112 -5.43 -5.27 17.47
N THR A 113 -6.05 -6.40 17.75
CA THR A 113 -5.45 -7.73 17.62
C THR A 113 -6.27 -8.60 16.69
N THR A 114 -5.62 -9.59 16.11
CA THR A 114 -6.26 -10.69 15.39
C THR A 114 -5.46 -11.97 15.59
N SER A 115 -6.00 -13.12 15.19
CA SER A 115 -5.24 -14.37 15.18
C SER A 115 -4.04 -14.25 14.24
N ILE A 116 -2.90 -14.82 14.63
CA ILE A 116 -1.69 -14.86 13.79
C ILE A 116 -1.93 -15.63 12.49
N ALA A 117 -2.76 -16.68 12.55
CA ALA A 117 -3.20 -17.40 11.37
C ALA A 117 -4.29 -16.57 10.65
N ARG A 118 -4.05 -16.26 9.39
CA ARG A 118 -5.04 -15.57 8.57
C ARG A 118 -6.29 -16.43 8.43
N SER A 119 -7.41 -15.91 8.89
CA SER A 119 -8.71 -16.52 8.74
C SER A 119 -9.60 -15.66 7.83
N GLY A 120 -10.05 -16.25 6.73
CA GLY A 120 -10.83 -15.52 5.74
C GLY A 120 -10.00 -14.57 4.87
N GLU A 121 -10.68 -13.81 4.05
CA GLU A 121 -10.07 -12.87 3.13
C GLU A 121 -9.59 -11.61 3.85
N ILE A 122 -10.44 -11.05 4.70
CA ILE A 122 -10.12 -9.93 5.60
C ILE A 122 -10.24 -10.44 7.04
N PRO A 123 -9.13 -10.60 7.78
CA PRO A 123 -9.15 -11.07 9.16
C PRO A 123 -9.93 -10.13 10.07
N HIS A 124 -10.65 -10.70 11.03
CA HIS A 124 -11.40 -9.92 12.01
C HIS A 124 -10.48 -9.28 13.05
N LEU A 125 -10.61 -7.96 13.25
CA LEU A 125 -9.89 -7.20 14.25
C LEU A 125 -10.69 -7.12 15.56
N THR A 126 -10.01 -7.38 16.65
CA THR A 126 -10.48 -7.08 18.01
C THR A 126 -9.84 -5.76 18.45
N TRP A 127 -10.60 -4.69 18.40
CA TRP A 127 -10.12 -3.36 18.78
C TRP A 127 -9.83 -3.26 20.28
N VAL A 128 -8.78 -2.53 20.61
CA VAL A 128 -8.50 -2.11 21.98
C VAL A 128 -9.48 -1.00 22.36
N THR A 129 -10.46 -1.34 23.21
CA THR A 129 -11.53 -0.41 23.64
C THR A 129 -11.51 -0.18 25.14
N GLY A 130 -12.09 0.94 25.59
CA GLY A 130 -12.40 1.19 26.98
C GLY A 130 -13.54 0.30 27.49
N ALA A 131 -13.83 0.39 28.78
CA ALA A 131 -14.93 -0.35 29.41
C ALA A 131 -16.31 0.07 28.87
N ASP A 132 -16.40 1.22 28.27
CA ASP A 132 -17.60 1.78 27.62
C ASP A 132 -17.75 1.35 26.14
N GLY A 133 -16.86 0.49 25.65
CA GLY A 133 -16.84 0.02 24.26
C GLY A 133 -16.34 1.07 23.24
N ARG A 134 -15.89 2.23 23.72
CA ARG A 134 -15.31 3.26 22.87
C ARG A 134 -13.85 2.96 22.61
N PHE A 135 -13.34 3.49 21.54
CA PHE A 135 -11.94 3.52 21.20
C PHE A 135 -11.10 3.99 22.41
N ALA A 136 -10.10 3.19 22.76
CA ALA A 136 -9.15 3.53 23.80
C ALA A 136 -7.82 3.93 23.16
N PRO A 137 -7.39 5.17 23.27
CA PRO A 137 -6.12 5.62 22.73
C PRO A 137 -4.97 4.77 23.28
N PHE A 138 -3.97 4.55 22.43
CA PHE A 138 -2.70 3.97 22.82
C PHE A 138 -1.85 5.09 23.44
N PRO A 139 -1.75 5.19 24.77
CA PRO A 139 -1.27 6.41 25.39
C PRO A 139 0.26 6.49 25.39
N LEU A 140 0.82 7.49 24.72
CA LEU A 140 2.11 8.02 25.11
C LEU A 140 1.90 9.18 26.07
N PRO A 141 2.23 9.00 27.36
CA PRO A 141 2.06 10.07 28.33
C PRO A 141 2.93 11.27 27.96
N ASN A 142 2.32 12.45 27.91
CA ASN A 142 2.97 13.76 27.75
C ASN A 142 3.53 14.13 26.36
N LEU A 143 3.29 13.38 25.33
CA LEU A 143 3.59 13.82 23.97
C LEU A 143 2.37 14.56 23.40
N LYS A 144 2.44 15.87 23.36
CA LYS A 144 1.30 16.74 22.99
C LYS A 144 1.18 16.99 21.49
N VAL A 145 2.16 16.60 20.69
CA VAL A 145 2.21 16.91 19.26
C VAL A 145 2.94 15.81 18.53
N MET A 146 2.30 15.19 17.58
CA MET A 146 2.78 14.13 16.71
C MET A 146 3.56 13.02 17.45
N ASN A 147 2.97 11.87 17.57
CA ASN A 147 3.51 10.70 18.25
C ASN A 147 3.04 9.41 17.56
N LEU A 148 3.41 9.26 16.31
CA LEU A 148 3.00 8.13 15.48
C LEU A 148 3.77 6.86 15.86
N PRO A 149 3.11 5.72 16.16
CA PRO A 149 3.78 4.44 16.23
C PRO A 149 4.29 4.09 14.83
N VAL A 150 5.55 3.72 14.72
CA VAL A 150 6.17 3.41 13.42
C VAL A 150 6.69 1.99 13.34
N GLU A 151 6.90 1.32 14.48
CA GLU A 151 7.29 -0.08 14.53
C GLU A 151 6.98 -0.70 15.89
N GLY A 152 6.61 -1.98 15.88
CA GLY A 152 6.44 -2.81 17.06
C GLY A 152 7.29 -4.07 16.98
N ILE A 153 7.94 -4.45 18.07
CA ILE A 153 8.77 -5.66 18.12
C ILE A 153 8.70 -6.30 19.52
N ARG A 154 8.73 -7.60 19.55
CA ARG A 154 8.88 -8.38 20.78
C ARG A 154 10.29 -8.96 20.85
N VAL A 155 10.99 -8.69 21.94
CA VAL A 155 12.30 -9.28 22.27
C VAL A 155 12.17 -10.00 23.59
N ASP A 156 12.43 -11.30 23.60
CA ASP A 156 12.14 -12.18 24.75
C ASP A 156 10.66 -11.99 25.19
N ASP A 157 10.44 -11.54 26.43
CA ASP A 157 9.11 -11.28 26.99
C ASP A 157 8.73 -9.78 27.01
N THR A 158 9.48 -8.94 26.34
CA THR A 158 9.26 -7.49 26.34
C THR A 158 8.76 -7.02 24.98
N ASN A 159 7.65 -6.30 24.98
CA ASN A 159 7.14 -5.62 23.80
C ASN A 159 7.69 -4.20 23.75
N TYR A 160 8.22 -3.82 22.61
CA TYR A 160 8.77 -2.49 22.35
C TYR A 160 7.96 -1.82 21.23
N VAL A 161 7.74 -0.52 21.37
CA VAL A 161 7.14 0.30 20.32
C VAL A 161 8.01 1.52 20.08
N PHE A 162 8.31 1.75 18.82
CA PHE A 162 9.00 2.93 18.34
C PHE A 162 7.98 3.95 17.87
N PHE A 163 8.26 5.22 18.18
CA PHE A 163 7.42 6.34 17.78
C PHE A 163 8.25 7.40 17.07
N HIS A 164 7.67 7.92 16.01
CA HIS A 164 8.06 9.16 15.38
C HIS A 164 7.32 10.29 16.09
N ALA A 165 8.03 11.21 16.72
CA ALA A 165 7.41 12.20 17.59
C ALA A 165 8.08 13.58 17.49
N GLY A 166 7.44 14.54 18.15
CA GLY A 166 7.85 15.94 18.14
C GLY A 166 7.62 16.60 16.77
N TRP A 167 7.29 17.87 16.76
CA TRP A 167 7.01 18.59 15.52
C TRP A 167 7.75 19.92 15.49
N ASN A 168 8.41 20.18 14.36
CA ASN A 168 9.01 21.46 14.05
C ASN A 168 8.16 22.17 12.99
N ASP A 169 7.45 23.23 13.41
CA ASP A 169 6.55 23.98 12.52
C ASP A 169 7.25 24.68 11.36
N SER A 170 8.50 25.09 11.56
CA SER A 170 9.26 25.79 10.51
C SER A 170 9.76 24.82 9.44
N GLU A 171 10.14 23.61 9.85
CA GLU A 171 10.67 22.57 8.95
C GLU A 171 9.60 21.59 8.47
N LYS A 172 8.41 21.65 9.07
CA LYS A 172 7.28 20.75 8.78
C LYS A 172 7.67 19.27 8.89
N ARG A 173 8.36 18.90 9.96
CA ARG A 173 8.82 17.53 10.22
C ARG A 173 8.81 17.18 11.69
N GLY A 174 8.76 15.89 11.98
CA GLY A 174 9.08 15.36 13.29
C GLY A 174 10.58 15.49 13.62
N THR A 175 10.90 15.42 14.89
CA THR A 175 12.26 15.72 15.37
C THR A 175 12.78 14.72 16.39
N ARG A 176 11.95 13.74 16.80
CA ARG A 176 12.29 12.83 17.89
C ARG A 176 11.99 11.39 17.54
N SER A 177 12.93 10.52 17.90
CA SER A 177 12.78 9.06 17.93
C SER A 177 12.56 8.62 19.37
N ILE A 178 11.45 7.97 19.64
CA ILE A 178 11.09 7.52 20.99
C ILE A 178 10.96 6.00 20.97
N LEU A 179 11.52 5.35 22.00
CA LEU A 179 11.30 3.93 22.26
C LEU A 179 10.68 3.76 23.63
N SER A 180 9.56 3.06 23.67
CA SER A 180 8.91 2.66 24.91
C SER A 180 8.66 1.17 24.96
N THR A 181 8.50 0.63 26.16
CA THR A 181 7.93 -0.70 26.37
C THR A 181 6.53 -0.56 26.89
N PHE A 182 5.71 -1.55 26.63
CA PHE A 182 4.43 -1.66 27.30
C PHE A 182 4.32 -2.99 28.05
N SER A 183 3.76 -2.90 29.25
CA SER A 183 3.56 -4.02 30.14
C SER A 183 2.09 -4.05 30.57
N GLY A 184 1.66 -5.21 30.95
CA GLY A 184 0.31 -5.46 31.40
C GLY A 184 -0.41 -6.46 30.50
N LYS A 185 -1.47 -7.07 31.03
CA LYS A 185 -2.22 -8.12 30.31
C LYS A 185 -3.00 -7.60 29.11
N ASP A 186 -3.23 -6.30 29.08
CA ASP A 186 -3.97 -5.61 28.04
C ASP A 186 -3.09 -4.86 27.04
N HIS A 187 -1.76 -4.94 27.23
CA HIS A 187 -0.75 -4.30 26.36
C HIS A 187 -0.98 -2.81 26.12
N ARG A 188 -1.62 -2.10 27.07
CA ARG A 188 -2.01 -0.68 26.93
C ARG A 188 -1.11 0.28 27.67
N SER A 189 -0.35 -0.21 28.65
CA SER A 189 0.45 0.65 29.53
C SER A 189 1.85 0.82 28.96
N LEU A 190 2.18 2.00 28.51
CA LEU A 190 3.52 2.37 28.09
C LEU A 190 4.37 2.80 29.28
N LYS A 191 5.66 2.52 29.19
CA LYS A 191 6.62 2.94 30.22
C LYS A 191 6.77 4.46 30.25
N THR A 192 6.68 5.04 31.43
CA THR A 192 6.88 6.48 31.66
C THR A 192 7.94 6.72 32.71
N PRO A 193 9.03 7.43 32.39
CA PRO A 193 9.43 7.93 31.07
C PRO A 193 9.78 6.79 30.10
N PRO A 194 9.75 7.03 28.78
CA PRO A 194 10.20 6.05 27.79
C PRO A 194 11.65 5.61 28.03
N LEU A 195 12.05 4.47 27.43
CA LEU A 195 13.42 3.98 27.52
C LEU A 195 14.42 4.98 26.93
N HIS A 196 14.07 5.54 25.79
CA HIS A 196 14.74 6.72 25.27
C HIS A 196 13.77 7.64 24.52
N ASP A 197 14.10 8.91 24.54
CA ASP A 197 13.42 10.00 23.84
C ASP A 197 14.50 10.96 23.39
N VAL A 198 14.94 10.85 22.14
CA VAL A 198 16.13 11.53 21.61
C VAL A 198 15.81 12.31 20.35
N ALA A 199 16.47 13.45 20.17
CA ALA A 199 16.48 14.13 18.89
C ALA A 199 17.13 13.22 17.84
N SER A 200 16.53 13.14 16.67
CA SER A 200 17.03 12.33 15.57
C SER A 200 16.72 13.04 14.25
N ASP A 201 17.62 12.87 13.28
CA ASP A 201 17.45 13.35 11.92
C ASP A 201 17.38 12.20 10.91
N LYS A 202 17.77 10.98 11.32
CA LYS A 202 17.95 9.82 10.45
C LYS A 202 17.06 8.63 10.83
N PHE A 203 16.59 8.57 12.08
CA PHE A 203 15.81 7.45 12.62
C PHE A 203 14.49 7.94 13.22
N LEU A 204 13.74 8.71 12.43
CA LEU A 204 12.40 9.20 12.79
C LEU A 204 11.33 8.18 12.46
N SER A 205 11.26 7.74 11.21
CA SER A 205 10.46 6.61 10.79
C SER A 205 11.38 5.39 10.72
N VAL A 206 11.06 4.33 11.47
CA VAL A 206 11.92 3.15 11.54
C VAL A 206 11.15 1.88 11.22
N SER A 207 11.90 0.88 10.74
CA SER A 207 11.45 -0.51 10.70
C SER A 207 12.55 -1.42 11.23
N VAL A 208 12.16 -2.49 11.92
CA VAL A 208 13.12 -3.34 12.65
C VAL A 208 12.97 -4.79 12.25
N VAL A 209 14.09 -5.43 11.96
CA VAL A 209 14.17 -6.89 11.77
C VAL A 209 15.19 -7.49 12.73
N GLN A 210 14.91 -8.69 13.20
CA GLN A 210 15.85 -9.46 13.98
C GLN A 210 16.59 -10.46 13.08
N GLU A 211 17.92 -10.46 13.18
CA GLU A 211 18.77 -11.49 12.56
C GLU A 211 19.74 -12.03 13.60
N GLY A 212 19.58 -13.29 13.96
CA GLY A 212 20.33 -13.89 15.04
C GLY A 212 20.10 -13.21 16.38
N ALA A 213 21.18 -12.72 16.99
CA ALA A 213 21.15 -12.02 18.29
C ALA A 213 20.96 -10.50 18.15
N ASP A 214 21.01 -9.97 16.94
CA ASP A 214 21.00 -8.53 16.68
C ASP A 214 19.66 -8.08 16.07
N LEU A 215 19.30 -6.83 16.37
CA LEU A 215 18.28 -6.08 15.65
C LEU A 215 18.97 -5.15 14.65
N TYR A 216 18.44 -5.14 13.45
CA TYR A 216 18.75 -4.18 12.40
C TYR A 216 17.61 -3.19 12.30
N ILE A 217 17.93 -1.91 12.50
CA ILE A 217 16.98 -0.82 12.58
C ILE A 217 17.18 0.05 11.35
N PHE A 218 16.27 -0.05 10.39
CA PHE A 218 16.24 0.81 9.22
C PHE A 218 15.59 2.13 9.61
N GLY A 219 16.11 3.24 9.12
CA GLY A 219 15.65 4.56 9.51
C GLY A 219 15.56 5.52 8.34
N ALA A 220 14.48 6.29 8.30
CA ALA A 220 14.32 7.46 7.45
C ALA A 220 14.12 8.71 8.31
N GLY A 221 14.65 9.83 7.85
CA GLY A 221 14.54 11.12 8.51
C GLY A 221 13.34 11.92 8.00
N HIS A 222 13.61 13.05 7.34
CA HIS A 222 12.56 13.91 6.81
C HIS A 222 11.70 13.17 5.78
N TYR A 223 10.40 13.13 6.03
CA TYR A 223 9.42 12.39 5.26
C TYR A 223 9.52 12.65 3.75
N ARG A 224 9.70 11.56 2.97
CA ARG A 224 9.89 11.55 1.50
C ARG A 224 11.05 12.43 0.98
N LYS A 225 11.98 12.82 1.85
CA LYS A 225 13.16 13.64 1.51
C LYS A 225 14.43 13.13 2.18
N SER A 226 14.38 11.92 2.72
CA SER A 226 15.51 11.30 3.42
C SER A 226 16.03 10.12 2.64
N PRO A 227 17.36 9.89 2.63
CA PRO A 227 17.95 8.59 2.36
C PRO A 227 17.50 7.57 3.39
N LEU A 228 17.78 6.30 3.12
CA LEU A 228 17.62 5.23 4.09
C LEU A 228 18.93 5.02 4.84
N TYR A 229 18.84 4.90 6.16
CA TYR A 229 19.95 4.61 7.07
C TYR A 229 19.75 3.26 7.76
N LEU A 230 20.82 2.74 8.37
CA LEU A 230 20.78 1.48 9.10
C LEU A 230 21.54 1.62 10.43
N ALA A 231 20.95 1.07 11.49
CA ALA A 231 21.66 0.84 12.75
C ALA A 231 21.54 -0.65 13.13
N ARG A 232 22.48 -1.12 13.96
CA ARG A 232 22.50 -2.45 14.52
C ARG A 232 22.65 -2.37 16.03
N VAL A 233 21.98 -3.25 16.76
CA VAL A 233 22.09 -3.35 18.22
C VAL A 233 21.82 -4.79 18.66
N PRO A 234 22.53 -5.33 19.67
CA PRO A 234 22.12 -6.59 20.28
C PRO A 234 20.66 -6.50 20.77
N ALA A 235 19.82 -7.48 20.45
CA ALA A 235 18.38 -7.39 20.67
C ALA A 235 18.02 -7.03 22.12
N ARG A 236 18.75 -7.61 23.10
CA ARG A 236 18.53 -7.34 24.53
C ARG A 236 18.96 -5.94 24.98
N GLU A 237 19.72 -5.25 24.16
CA GLU A 237 20.22 -3.89 24.42
C GLU A 237 19.45 -2.81 23.64
N VAL A 238 18.33 -3.16 22.99
CA VAL A 238 17.58 -2.21 22.17
C VAL A 238 17.14 -0.97 22.94
N GLY A 239 16.82 -1.11 24.22
CA GLY A 239 16.47 -0.01 25.12
C GLY A 239 17.65 0.84 25.58
N ASN A 240 18.88 0.45 25.24
CA ASN A 240 20.10 1.18 25.55
C ASN A 240 20.65 1.86 24.28
N ARG A 241 20.29 3.13 24.04
CA ARG A 241 20.70 3.86 22.84
C ARG A 241 22.23 3.91 22.67
N ALA A 242 23.00 3.85 23.74
CA ALA A 242 24.47 3.85 23.68
C ALA A 242 25.06 2.54 23.10
N ALA A 243 24.29 1.47 23.08
CA ALA A 243 24.68 0.20 22.45
C ALA A 243 24.44 0.17 20.94
N TRP A 244 23.73 1.16 20.39
CA TRP A 244 23.45 1.21 18.96
C TRP A 244 24.69 1.53 18.16
N LYS A 245 24.88 0.84 17.05
CA LYS A 245 25.95 1.07 16.08
C LYS A 245 25.33 1.43 14.75
N TYR A 246 25.85 2.45 14.10
CA TYR A 246 25.29 3.06 12.90
C TYR A 246 26.14 2.71 11.69
N TYR A 247 25.52 2.22 10.63
CA TYR A 247 26.20 1.88 9.38
C TYR A 247 26.96 3.07 8.82
N ALA A 248 28.22 2.86 8.47
CA ALA A 248 29.16 3.90 8.06
C ALA A 248 29.83 3.64 6.70
N GLY A 249 29.21 2.81 5.85
CA GLY A 249 29.66 2.63 4.46
C GLY A 249 30.28 1.26 4.18
N GLU A 250 31.20 1.23 3.22
CA GLU A 250 31.79 0.00 2.68
C GLU A 250 32.40 -0.93 3.75
N GLY A 251 32.29 -2.24 3.51
CA GLY A 251 32.85 -3.27 4.38
C GLY A 251 32.04 -3.51 5.64
N GLU A 252 30.76 -3.15 5.65
CA GLU A 252 29.87 -3.32 6.81
C GLU A 252 30.42 -2.69 8.09
N THR A 253 31.01 -1.52 7.97
CA THR A 253 31.52 -0.76 9.11
C THR A 253 30.38 -0.08 9.85
N PHE A 254 30.49 -0.06 11.18
CA PHE A 254 29.49 0.57 12.06
C PHE A 254 30.18 1.50 13.04
N GLU A 255 29.59 2.66 13.27
CA GLU A 255 30.09 3.72 14.14
C GLU A 255 29.19 3.95 15.35
N ASP A 256 29.72 4.61 16.38
CA ASP A 256 29.07 4.75 17.68
C ASP A 256 27.99 5.86 17.73
N THR A 257 27.93 6.73 16.73
CA THR A 257 27.05 7.90 16.77
C THR A 257 26.23 8.04 15.48
N GLU A 258 24.99 8.48 15.62
CA GLU A 258 24.07 8.71 14.49
C GLU A 258 24.62 9.69 13.46
N GLN A 259 25.38 10.70 13.91
CA GLN A 259 25.99 11.72 13.03
C GLN A 259 26.93 11.10 12.00
N LYS A 260 27.60 10.01 12.35
CA LYS A 260 28.50 9.28 11.45
C LYS A 260 27.81 8.27 10.55
N ALA A 261 26.50 8.04 10.74
CA ALA A 261 25.74 7.14 9.88
C ALA A 261 25.80 7.62 8.43
N GLN A 262 26.15 6.70 7.53
CA GLN A 262 26.07 6.90 6.09
C GLN A 262 24.78 6.27 5.54
N ALA A 263 24.33 6.78 4.42
CA ALA A 263 23.15 6.23 3.77
C ALA A 263 23.38 4.78 3.31
N LEU A 264 22.49 3.89 3.68
CA LEU A 264 22.44 2.53 3.16
C LEU A 264 21.92 2.55 1.70
N ILE A 265 20.87 3.35 1.46
CA ILE A 265 20.36 3.66 0.13
C ILE A 265 20.31 5.18 0.01
N PRO A 266 21.07 5.77 -0.94
CA PRO A 266 21.26 7.23 -0.98
C PRO A 266 20.07 8.00 -1.60
N THR A 267 19.08 7.30 -2.17
CA THR A 267 17.92 7.95 -2.78
C THR A 267 17.09 8.72 -1.75
N GLU A 268 16.91 10.00 -1.94
CA GLU A 268 16.18 10.89 -1.02
C GLU A 268 14.67 10.87 -1.31
N CYS A 269 13.98 9.80 -0.94
CA CYS A 269 12.54 9.70 -1.17
C CYS A 269 11.78 8.85 -0.15
N PHE A 270 12.46 8.29 0.87
CA PHE A 270 11.80 7.37 1.79
C PHE A 270 10.78 8.09 2.66
N GLY A 271 9.53 7.60 2.61
CA GLY A 271 8.45 7.90 3.55
C GLY A 271 8.36 6.83 4.64
N GLU A 272 7.17 6.27 4.83
CA GLU A 272 6.99 5.08 5.67
C GLU A 272 7.70 3.89 5.05
N ILE A 273 8.35 3.10 5.89
CA ILE A 273 9.13 1.93 5.50
C ILE A 273 8.68 0.71 6.31
N SER A 274 8.71 -0.45 5.69
CA SER A 274 8.51 -1.72 6.36
C SER A 274 9.50 -2.75 5.82
N VAL A 275 10.36 -3.28 6.68
CA VAL A 275 11.33 -4.32 6.32
C VAL A 275 10.98 -5.59 7.07
N ARG A 276 10.85 -6.70 6.34
CA ARG A 276 10.55 -8.03 6.90
C ARG A 276 11.35 -9.11 6.16
N LYS A 277 11.62 -10.20 6.83
CA LYS A 277 12.22 -11.38 6.21
C LYS A 277 11.12 -12.24 5.61
N HIS A 278 11.31 -12.67 4.37
CA HIS A 278 10.51 -13.70 3.75
C HIS A 278 11.21 -15.04 3.97
N GLU A 279 10.70 -15.85 4.88
CA GLU A 279 11.40 -17.04 5.38
C GLU A 279 11.69 -18.06 4.27
N THR A 280 10.70 -18.33 3.42
CA THR A 280 10.84 -19.32 2.34
C THR A 280 11.85 -18.85 1.28
N LEU A 281 11.81 -17.57 0.92
CA LEU A 281 12.76 -16.98 -0.03
C LEU A 281 14.14 -16.75 0.60
N GLY A 282 14.23 -16.74 1.94
CA GLY A 282 15.47 -16.47 2.68
C GLY A 282 16.00 -15.06 2.49
N SER A 283 15.16 -14.11 2.08
CA SER A 283 15.54 -12.75 1.73
C SER A 283 14.74 -11.71 2.51
N TYR A 284 15.32 -10.53 2.66
CA TYR A 284 14.65 -9.37 3.23
C TYR A 284 13.86 -8.67 2.15
N MET A 285 12.67 -8.23 2.50
CA MET A 285 11.77 -7.43 1.69
C MET A 285 11.54 -6.10 2.36
N MET A 286 11.65 -5.02 1.62
CA MET A 286 11.41 -3.66 2.08
C MET A 286 10.37 -3.02 1.21
N THR A 287 9.22 -2.68 1.81
CA THR A 287 8.23 -1.81 1.17
C THR A 287 8.37 -0.39 1.69
N TYR A 288 8.14 0.57 0.81
CA TYR A 288 8.20 1.99 1.15
C TYR A 288 7.42 2.81 0.14
N ASN A 289 6.98 3.98 0.53
CA ASN A 289 6.43 4.95 -0.41
C ASN A 289 7.47 5.99 -0.78
N CYS A 290 7.48 6.35 -2.05
CA CYS A 290 8.42 7.26 -2.68
C CYS A 290 7.73 7.99 -3.83
N ASP A 291 8.13 9.23 -4.10
CA ASP A 291 7.57 10.04 -5.17
C ASP A 291 8.40 9.95 -6.47
N ARG A 292 9.41 9.08 -6.53
CA ARG A 292 10.33 8.94 -7.66
C ARG A 292 10.53 7.47 -8.05
N PRO A 293 10.59 7.16 -9.37
CA PRO A 293 10.39 8.05 -10.52
C PRO A 293 8.94 8.56 -10.66
N GLU A 294 7.97 7.88 -10.06
CA GLU A 294 6.55 8.23 -9.99
C GLU A 294 6.07 8.03 -8.54
N PRO A 295 5.06 8.78 -8.06
CA PRO A 295 4.47 8.53 -6.75
C PRO A 295 3.95 7.09 -6.64
N GLY A 296 4.31 6.40 -5.57
CA GLY A 296 3.86 5.02 -5.41
C GLY A 296 4.43 4.28 -4.22
N VAL A 297 4.10 3.00 -4.16
CA VAL A 297 4.66 2.02 -3.23
C VAL A 297 5.63 1.14 -3.99
N TYR A 298 6.81 0.99 -3.44
CA TYR A 298 7.91 0.22 -4.02
C TYR A 298 8.34 -0.91 -3.11
N LEU A 299 8.91 -1.93 -3.70
CA LEU A 299 9.56 -3.06 -3.05
C LEU A 299 11.02 -3.14 -3.50
N SER A 300 11.93 -3.31 -2.54
CA SER A 300 13.30 -3.76 -2.79
C SER A 300 13.59 -4.99 -1.95
N THR A 301 14.51 -5.83 -2.42
CA THR A 301 14.90 -7.08 -1.76
C THR A 301 16.40 -7.14 -1.51
N ALA A 302 16.82 -7.88 -0.49
CA ALA A 302 18.23 -8.12 -0.19
C ALA A 302 18.43 -9.48 0.47
N SER A 303 19.60 -10.09 0.28
CA SER A 303 19.96 -11.33 0.97
C SER A 303 20.39 -11.12 2.42
N THR A 304 20.83 -9.92 2.75
CA THR A 304 21.22 -9.51 4.12
C THR A 304 20.63 -8.14 4.46
N PRO A 305 20.49 -7.79 5.74
CA PRO A 305 20.01 -6.46 6.13
C PRO A 305 20.86 -5.30 5.58
N VAL A 306 22.14 -5.53 5.39
CA VAL A 306 23.09 -4.53 4.86
C VAL A 306 23.00 -4.42 3.33
N GLY A 307 22.38 -5.38 2.67
CA GLY A 307 22.25 -5.42 1.23
C GLY A 307 23.27 -6.34 0.54
N PRO A 308 23.59 -6.11 -0.73
CA PRO A 308 23.04 -5.04 -1.58
C PRO A 308 21.52 -5.19 -1.78
N TRP A 309 20.82 -4.07 -1.78
CA TRP A 309 19.39 -4.02 -2.07
C TRP A 309 19.14 -3.95 -3.57
N SER A 310 18.12 -4.66 -4.04
CA SER A 310 17.74 -4.69 -5.45
C SER A 310 17.23 -3.32 -5.94
N GLU A 311 17.22 -3.14 -7.26
CA GLU A 311 16.45 -2.06 -7.87
C GLU A 311 14.98 -2.15 -7.43
N PRO A 312 14.30 -0.99 -7.26
CA PRO A 312 12.93 -0.95 -6.78
C PRO A 312 11.93 -1.49 -7.80
N VAL A 313 11.01 -2.32 -7.33
CA VAL A 313 9.86 -2.81 -8.09
C VAL A 313 8.61 -2.08 -7.62
N GLN A 314 7.88 -1.43 -8.52
CA GLN A 314 6.64 -0.75 -8.16
C GLN A 314 5.52 -1.78 -7.89
N LEU A 315 4.93 -1.71 -6.70
CA LEU A 315 3.76 -2.50 -6.30
C LEU A 315 2.47 -1.75 -6.59
N VAL A 316 2.41 -0.47 -6.18
CA VAL A 316 1.25 0.40 -6.31
C VAL A 316 1.71 1.72 -6.90
N GLY A 317 1.03 2.18 -7.93
CA GLY A 317 1.33 3.43 -8.61
C GLY A 317 0.12 3.96 -9.37
N PRO A 318 0.26 5.05 -10.14
CA PRO A 318 -0.85 5.66 -10.87
C PRO A 318 -1.57 4.72 -11.85
N ARG A 319 -0.93 3.61 -12.22
CA ARG A 319 -1.46 2.64 -13.19
C ARG A 319 -2.05 1.37 -12.56
N THR A 320 -2.12 1.30 -11.25
CA THR A 320 -2.55 0.07 -10.53
C THR A 320 -4.02 0.07 -10.11
N GLY A 321 -4.83 1.00 -10.60
CA GLY A 321 -6.27 0.99 -10.31
C GLY A 321 -6.63 1.42 -8.88
N LEU A 322 -5.89 2.37 -8.32
CA LEU A 322 -6.12 2.92 -6.96
C LEU A 322 -7.50 3.55 -6.77
N GLN A 323 -8.19 3.90 -7.85
CA GLN A 323 -9.49 4.56 -7.83
C GLN A 323 -10.59 3.73 -7.15
N GLN A 324 -10.35 2.46 -6.88
CA GLN A 324 -11.31 1.59 -6.20
C GLN A 324 -11.48 1.92 -4.70
N PHE A 325 -10.48 2.51 -4.09
CA PHE A 325 -10.44 2.76 -2.63
C PHE A 325 -9.83 4.10 -2.25
N VAL A 326 -9.50 4.93 -3.22
CA VAL A 326 -8.95 6.28 -3.01
C VAL A 326 -9.91 7.29 -3.63
N HIS A 327 -10.29 8.29 -2.84
CA HIS A 327 -11.21 9.33 -3.28
C HIS A 327 -10.59 10.19 -4.38
N GLU A 328 -11.35 10.41 -5.45
CA GLU A 328 -10.95 11.28 -6.56
C GLU A 328 -11.51 12.71 -6.36
N PRO A 329 -10.89 13.73 -6.97
CA PRO A 329 -11.44 15.09 -6.89
C PRO A 329 -12.89 15.17 -7.37
N ALA A 330 -13.69 16.00 -6.76
CA ALA A 330 -15.14 16.15 -6.88
C ALA A 330 -15.76 16.31 -8.29
N ALA A 331 -14.98 16.34 -9.34
CA ALA A 331 -15.51 16.28 -10.70
C ALA A 331 -16.09 14.91 -11.05
N HIS A 332 -15.81 13.88 -10.23
CA HIS A 332 -16.15 12.48 -10.48
C HIS A 332 -16.80 11.87 -9.25
N ASP A 333 -17.96 11.29 -9.44
CA ASP A 333 -18.56 10.42 -8.43
C ASP A 333 -17.80 9.09 -8.46
N ASP A 334 -16.91 8.89 -7.49
CA ASP A 334 -16.09 7.68 -7.35
C ASP A 334 -16.77 6.58 -6.52
N GLY A 335 -17.98 6.84 -6.03
CA GLY A 335 -18.75 5.90 -5.22
C GLY A 335 -18.27 5.77 -3.77
N LEU A 336 -17.24 6.51 -3.37
CA LEU A 336 -16.82 6.65 -1.98
C LEU A 336 -17.56 7.83 -1.36
N SER A 337 -18.00 7.70 -0.11
CA SER A 337 -18.71 8.77 0.58
C SER A 337 -17.86 9.34 1.69
N ASP A 338 -17.44 10.57 1.54
CA ASP A 338 -16.89 11.40 2.60
C ASP A 338 -17.50 12.79 2.55
N PRO A 339 -18.71 12.98 3.13
CA PRO A 339 -19.47 14.23 3.02
C PRO A 339 -18.70 15.50 3.43
N THR A 340 -17.66 15.34 4.21
CA THR A 340 -16.85 16.47 4.69
C THR A 340 -15.67 16.78 3.79
N ARG A 341 -15.24 15.82 2.94
CA ARG A 341 -14.01 15.87 2.16
C ARG A 341 -14.16 15.46 0.69
N GLU A 342 -15.37 15.46 0.17
CA GLU A 342 -15.71 15.07 -1.21
C GLU A 342 -14.87 15.79 -2.31
N LYS A 343 -14.27 16.93 -1.99
CA LYS A 343 -13.45 17.71 -2.91
C LYS A 343 -11.96 17.47 -2.77
N GLU A 344 -11.56 16.67 -1.80
CA GLU A 344 -10.15 16.39 -1.53
C GLU A 344 -9.75 15.07 -2.16
N PRO A 345 -8.69 15.06 -2.99
CA PRO A 345 -8.20 13.81 -3.56
C PRO A 345 -7.62 12.92 -2.45
N GLY A 346 -7.78 11.63 -2.62
CA GLY A 346 -7.09 10.64 -1.82
C GLY A 346 -5.63 10.45 -2.24
N ALA A 347 -4.87 9.81 -1.39
CA ALA A 347 -3.51 9.36 -1.64
C ALA A 347 -3.25 8.09 -0.86
N VAL A 348 -2.25 7.31 -1.27
CA VAL A 348 -1.83 6.10 -0.56
C VAL A 348 -0.46 6.28 0.09
N TYR A 349 -0.28 5.63 1.26
CA TYR A 349 0.97 5.66 2.02
C TYR A 349 1.00 4.53 3.06
N GLY A 350 2.10 4.39 3.83
CA GLY A 350 2.21 3.43 4.92
C GLY A 350 2.07 1.97 4.48
N PRO A 351 2.92 1.46 3.57
CA PRO A 351 2.86 0.08 3.12
C PRO A 351 3.56 -0.85 4.12
N TYR A 352 2.86 -1.34 5.14
CA TYR A 352 3.44 -2.18 6.18
C TYR A 352 3.21 -3.66 5.91
N LEU A 353 4.30 -4.40 5.72
CA LEU A 353 4.30 -5.84 5.48
C LEU A 353 3.77 -6.64 6.69
N VAL A 354 2.99 -7.68 6.40
CA VAL A 354 2.44 -8.62 7.39
C VAL A 354 3.03 -10.01 7.11
N PRO A 355 4.26 -10.32 7.56
CA PRO A 355 4.99 -11.52 7.15
C PRO A 355 4.30 -12.83 7.57
N GLN A 356 3.46 -12.82 8.59
CA GLN A 356 2.67 -13.97 9.03
C GLN A 356 1.62 -14.40 8.00
N TRP A 357 1.33 -13.52 7.03
CA TRP A 357 0.34 -13.77 5.97
C TRP A 357 0.98 -13.91 4.58
N PHE A 358 2.29 -14.01 4.51
CA PHE A 358 2.99 -14.32 3.27
C PHE A 358 2.69 -15.74 2.80
N GLY A 359 2.78 -15.99 1.51
CA GLY A 359 2.46 -17.28 0.91
C GLY A 359 3.29 -17.61 -0.33
N GLU A 360 3.14 -18.84 -0.76
CA GLU A 360 3.81 -19.40 -1.94
C GLU A 360 2.73 -19.96 -2.89
N PRO A 361 2.15 -19.10 -3.75
CA PRO A 361 1.05 -19.55 -4.64
C PRO A 361 1.49 -20.54 -5.72
N GLY A 362 2.78 -20.70 -5.93
CA GLY A 362 3.34 -21.66 -6.87
C GLY A 362 4.87 -21.61 -6.93
N PRO A 363 5.52 -22.50 -7.70
CA PRO A 363 6.97 -22.51 -7.84
C PRO A 363 7.51 -21.16 -8.34
N GLY A 364 8.49 -20.58 -7.63
CA GLY A 364 9.10 -19.30 -7.95
C GLY A 364 8.14 -18.11 -7.88
N LEU A 365 7.02 -18.28 -7.18
CA LEU A 365 6.03 -17.24 -6.91
C LEU A 365 5.92 -17.00 -5.42
N HIS A 366 5.98 -15.74 -5.01
CA HIS A 366 5.95 -15.31 -3.61
C HIS A 366 4.83 -14.31 -3.40
N GLU A 367 3.94 -14.60 -2.45
CA GLU A 367 2.88 -13.71 -2.06
C GLU A 367 3.30 -12.88 -0.87
N ILE A 368 3.18 -11.57 -0.98
CA ILE A 368 3.30 -10.65 0.15
C ILE A 368 1.95 -10.00 0.44
N VAL A 369 1.64 -9.89 1.72
CA VAL A 369 0.46 -9.17 2.22
C VAL A 369 0.92 -7.98 3.04
N TYR A 370 0.25 -6.85 2.86
CA TYR A 370 0.60 -5.61 3.54
C TYR A 370 -0.63 -4.72 3.74
N THR A 371 -0.58 -3.90 4.78
CA THR A 371 -1.52 -2.80 4.96
C THR A 371 -1.12 -1.62 4.10
N LEU A 372 -2.07 -0.80 3.72
CA LEU A 372 -1.85 0.42 2.96
C LEU A 372 -2.85 1.48 3.42
N SER A 373 -2.35 2.61 3.87
CA SER A 373 -3.21 3.70 4.31
C SER A 373 -3.72 4.52 3.15
N THR A 374 -4.91 5.05 3.30
CA THR A 374 -5.47 6.05 2.38
C THR A 374 -5.75 7.36 3.11
N TRP A 375 -5.41 8.48 2.47
CA TRP A 375 -5.67 9.81 3.02
C TRP A 375 -7.15 10.20 2.94
N ASN A 376 -7.80 9.80 1.85
CA ASN A 376 -9.23 10.03 1.65
C ASN A 376 -9.84 8.88 0.82
N PRO A 377 -10.73 8.07 1.42
CA PRO A 377 -11.14 8.06 2.84
C PRO A 377 -9.98 7.73 3.77
N TYR A 378 -10.05 8.18 5.03
CA TYR A 378 -8.98 7.98 6.02
C TYR A 378 -9.10 6.59 6.67
N GLN A 379 -8.60 5.59 5.96
CA GLN A 379 -8.78 4.17 6.28
C GLN A 379 -7.52 3.36 5.95
N VAL A 380 -7.44 2.16 6.50
CA VAL A 380 -6.41 1.19 6.16
C VAL A 380 -7.00 0.13 5.22
N GLN A 381 -6.30 -0.12 4.13
CA GLN A 381 -6.60 -1.14 3.14
C GLN A 381 -5.73 -2.37 3.40
N LEU A 382 -6.20 -3.55 3.02
CA LEU A 382 -5.41 -4.77 2.97
C LEU A 382 -5.07 -5.07 1.52
N MET A 383 -3.79 -5.23 1.25
CA MET A 383 -3.23 -5.42 -0.09
C MET A 383 -2.49 -6.74 -0.19
N ARG A 384 -2.42 -7.27 -1.39
CA ARG A 384 -1.62 -8.45 -1.74
C ARG A 384 -0.86 -8.18 -3.03
N SER A 385 0.40 -8.56 -3.08
CA SER A 385 1.17 -8.60 -4.33
C SER A 385 1.76 -9.98 -4.53
N VAL A 386 1.73 -10.48 -5.76
CA VAL A 386 2.42 -11.71 -6.14
C VAL A 386 3.64 -11.34 -6.96
N LEU A 387 4.77 -11.81 -6.48
CA LEU A 387 6.10 -11.58 -7.05
C LEU A 387 6.59 -12.87 -7.70
N ALA A 388 7.31 -12.76 -8.80
CA ALA A 388 7.90 -13.91 -9.47
C ALA A 388 9.41 -13.76 -9.59
N GLU A 389 10.12 -14.86 -9.37
CA GLU A 389 11.53 -15.01 -9.72
C GLU A 389 11.72 -14.98 -11.25
N PRO A 390 12.94 -14.69 -11.74
CA PRO A 390 13.26 -14.78 -13.17
C PRO A 390 12.90 -16.14 -13.76
N GLY A 391 12.18 -16.13 -14.88
CA GLY A 391 11.73 -17.35 -15.56
C GLY A 391 10.38 -17.90 -15.09
N TYR A 392 9.83 -17.37 -14.00
CA TYR A 392 8.50 -17.71 -13.54
C TYR A 392 7.50 -16.60 -13.89
N SER A 393 6.26 -16.98 -14.09
CA SER A 393 5.16 -16.04 -14.30
C SER A 393 3.88 -16.64 -13.75
N THR A 394 2.92 -15.79 -13.40
CA THR A 394 1.58 -16.20 -13.01
C THR A 394 0.70 -16.63 -14.18
N SER A 395 1.24 -16.92 -15.35
CA SER A 395 0.47 -17.74 -16.27
C SER A 395 0.09 -18.98 -15.46
N ALA A 396 -1.05 -18.87 -14.78
CA ALA A 396 -1.57 -19.91 -13.91
C ALA A 396 -1.42 -21.24 -14.67
N PRO A 397 -0.92 -22.30 -14.04
CA PRO A 397 -0.95 -23.59 -14.69
C PRO A 397 -2.39 -23.75 -15.19
N ARG A 398 -2.59 -23.91 -16.48
CA ARG A 398 -3.88 -24.31 -17.02
C ARG A 398 -4.19 -25.61 -16.32
N ARG A 399 -4.96 -25.53 -15.22
CA ARG A 399 -5.45 -26.71 -14.53
C ARG A 399 -6.23 -27.50 -15.57
N GLY A 400 -6.00 -28.79 -15.59
CA GLY A 400 -6.33 -29.70 -16.64
C GLY A 400 -7.71 -29.51 -17.25
N ALA A 401 -7.74 -29.68 -18.56
CA ALA A 401 -8.97 -29.74 -19.33
C ALA A 401 -9.98 -30.69 -18.67
N GLY A 402 -11.11 -30.14 -18.18
CA GLY A 402 -12.18 -30.97 -17.65
C GLY A 402 -13.21 -30.31 -16.74
N LEU A 403 -12.92 -29.15 -16.15
CA LEU A 403 -13.90 -28.46 -15.32
C LEU A 403 -14.52 -27.28 -16.11
N GLU A 404 -15.84 -27.26 -16.19
CA GLU A 404 -16.55 -26.12 -16.75
C GLU A 404 -16.32 -24.93 -15.82
N ARG A 405 -15.54 -23.94 -16.30
CA ARG A 405 -15.34 -22.66 -15.58
C ARG A 405 -16.56 -21.79 -15.76
N ALA A 406 -16.77 -20.86 -14.80
CA ALA A 406 -17.67 -19.73 -14.99
C ALA A 406 -17.45 -19.16 -16.38
N LYS A 407 -18.51 -19.15 -17.18
CA LYS A 407 -18.41 -18.78 -18.60
C LYS A 407 -18.81 -17.34 -18.76
N LEU A 408 -17.84 -16.44 -18.71
CA LEU A 408 -18.03 -15.12 -19.30
C LEU A 408 -18.05 -15.32 -20.83
N VAL A 409 -19.18 -15.04 -21.45
CA VAL A 409 -19.35 -15.20 -22.89
C VAL A 409 -18.71 -14.03 -23.59
N ASN A 410 -17.92 -14.29 -24.63
CA ASN A 410 -17.23 -13.28 -25.43
C ASN A 410 -16.49 -12.22 -24.59
N PRO A 411 -15.59 -12.66 -23.69
CA PRO A 411 -14.90 -11.77 -22.77
C PRO A 411 -13.93 -10.81 -23.47
N GLY A 412 -13.52 -11.11 -24.68
CA GLY A 412 -12.61 -10.32 -25.50
C GLY A 412 -13.32 -9.43 -26.51
N PHE A 413 -14.65 -9.44 -26.55
CA PHE A 413 -15.46 -8.67 -27.52
C PHE A 413 -15.12 -8.93 -29.00
N THR A 414 -14.50 -10.09 -29.30
CA THR A 414 -14.08 -10.47 -30.66
C THR A 414 -15.25 -10.83 -31.56
N ASP A 415 -16.41 -11.13 -30.97
CA ASP A 415 -17.70 -11.37 -31.65
C ASP A 415 -18.69 -10.26 -31.30
N GLY A 416 -18.28 -9.00 -31.47
CA GLY A 416 -19.08 -7.83 -31.15
C GLY A 416 -19.59 -7.84 -29.70
N LEU A 417 -20.89 -7.66 -29.51
CA LEU A 417 -21.55 -7.69 -28.20
C LEU A 417 -22.26 -9.02 -27.91
N ASN A 418 -21.98 -10.07 -28.65
CA ASN A 418 -22.61 -11.37 -28.45
C ASN A 418 -22.41 -11.86 -27.00
N GLY A 419 -23.51 -12.30 -26.36
CA GLY A 419 -23.52 -12.72 -24.96
C GLY A 419 -23.68 -11.57 -23.94
N TRP A 420 -23.66 -10.32 -24.38
CA TRP A 420 -23.87 -9.16 -23.53
C TRP A 420 -25.25 -8.51 -23.79
N THR A 421 -25.87 -8.04 -22.72
CA THR A 421 -27.13 -7.28 -22.79
C THR A 421 -26.82 -5.79 -22.80
N SER A 422 -27.19 -5.10 -23.89
CA SER A 422 -27.02 -3.65 -24.03
C SER A 422 -28.35 -2.93 -23.82
N GLU A 423 -28.34 -1.90 -22.97
CA GLU A 423 -29.51 -1.05 -22.76
C GLU A 423 -29.62 0.08 -23.80
N ARG A 424 -28.50 0.43 -24.45
CA ARG A 424 -28.43 1.46 -25.50
C ARG A 424 -27.34 1.09 -26.49
N ASP A 425 -27.47 1.57 -27.73
CA ASP A 425 -26.44 1.42 -28.77
C ASP A 425 -25.32 2.44 -28.58
N ALA A 426 -24.54 2.24 -27.49
CA ALA A 426 -23.48 3.16 -27.06
C ALA A 426 -22.08 2.56 -27.22
N PHE A 427 -21.99 1.24 -27.37
CA PHE A 427 -20.71 0.54 -27.31
C PHE A 427 -20.22 0.12 -28.69
N THR A 428 -18.93 0.31 -28.93
CA THR A 428 -18.23 -0.15 -30.13
C THR A 428 -17.00 -0.96 -29.72
N THR A 429 -16.71 -2.01 -30.49
CA THR A 429 -15.49 -2.80 -30.28
C THR A 429 -14.30 -2.14 -30.97
N PHE A 430 -13.13 -2.38 -30.44
CA PHE A 430 -11.85 -1.97 -31.04
C PHE A 430 -10.83 -3.10 -30.94
N ASP A 431 -9.82 -3.03 -31.80
CA ASP A 431 -8.58 -3.83 -31.66
C ASP A 431 -7.41 -2.86 -31.67
N ASP A 432 -6.60 -2.90 -30.62
CA ASP A 432 -5.39 -2.09 -30.51
C ASP A 432 -4.18 -3.02 -30.50
N ASN A 433 -3.65 -3.30 -31.69
CA ASN A 433 -2.48 -4.16 -31.91
C ASN A 433 -2.63 -5.59 -31.30
N GLY A 434 -3.78 -6.21 -31.58
CA GLY A 434 -4.11 -7.56 -31.07
C GLY A 434 -4.63 -7.58 -29.63
N ARG A 435 -5.00 -6.42 -29.09
CA ARG A 435 -5.71 -6.27 -27.82
C ARG A 435 -7.14 -5.86 -28.07
N PRO A 436 -8.06 -6.79 -28.20
CA PRO A 436 -9.46 -6.49 -28.41
C PRO A 436 -10.09 -5.83 -27.18
N GLY A 437 -11.08 -5.02 -27.38
CA GLY A 437 -11.78 -4.32 -26.33
C GLY A 437 -13.05 -3.65 -26.78
N LEU A 438 -13.64 -2.92 -25.84
CA LEU A 438 -14.91 -2.23 -25.97
C LEU A 438 -14.77 -0.77 -25.52
N THR A 439 -15.47 0.16 -26.17
CA THR A 439 -15.49 1.56 -25.75
C THR A 439 -16.83 2.22 -26.09
N THR A 440 -17.18 3.24 -25.33
CA THR A 440 -18.27 4.17 -25.64
C THR A 440 -17.83 5.36 -26.50
N PHE A 441 -16.52 5.50 -26.74
CA PHE A 441 -15.98 6.58 -27.59
C PHE A 441 -16.03 6.22 -29.07
N SER A 442 -16.67 7.06 -29.87
CA SER A 442 -16.66 6.98 -31.34
C SER A 442 -15.64 7.94 -31.94
N LYS A 443 -14.62 7.38 -32.59
CA LYS A 443 -13.61 8.18 -33.32
C LYS A 443 -14.24 9.00 -34.46
N GLU A 444 -15.27 8.48 -35.10
CA GLU A 444 -15.96 9.15 -36.21
C GLU A 444 -16.74 10.38 -35.74
N LYS A 445 -17.42 10.23 -34.59
CA LYS A 445 -18.24 11.30 -34.01
C LYS A 445 -17.47 12.22 -33.08
N GLN A 446 -16.23 11.86 -32.71
CA GLN A 446 -15.43 12.55 -31.66
C GLN A 446 -16.25 12.78 -30.38
N ALA A 447 -17.08 11.80 -30.04
CA ALA A 447 -18.01 11.89 -28.93
C ALA A 447 -18.14 10.54 -28.21
N ALA A 448 -18.42 10.59 -26.93
CA ALA A 448 -18.84 9.44 -26.14
C ALA A 448 -20.36 9.30 -26.14
N ALA A 449 -20.83 8.09 -25.96
CA ALA A 449 -22.24 7.75 -25.88
C ALA A 449 -22.55 7.13 -24.50
N VAL A 450 -23.60 7.62 -23.87
CA VAL A 450 -24.09 7.10 -22.60
C VAL A 450 -24.80 5.76 -22.79
N GLY A 451 -24.39 4.74 -22.04
CA GLY A 451 -24.99 3.42 -22.13
C GLY A 451 -24.56 2.45 -21.05
N LYS A 452 -25.19 1.29 -21.05
CA LYS A 452 -24.90 0.22 -20.09
C LYS A 452 -24.90 -1.12 -20.80
N LEU A 453 -23.87 -1.90 -20.50
CA LEU A 453 -23.69 -3.25 -21.01
C LEU A 453 -23.55 -4.19 -19.81
N SER A 454 -24.19 -5.34 -19.83
CA SER A 454 -24.12 -6.28 -18.70
C SER A 454 -24.17 -7.74 -19.14
N GLN A 455 -23.59 -8.58 -18.28
CA GLN A 455 -23.68 -10.03 -18.38
C GLN A 455 -23.79 -10.65 -16.99
N GLU A 456 -24.64 -11.66 -16.84
CA GLU A 456 -24.67 -12.49 -15.64
C GLU A 456 -23.67 -13.64 -15.78
N LEU A 457 -22.97 -13.95 -14.68
CA LEU A 457 -22.05 -15.08 -14.60
C LEU A 457 -22.14 -15.75 -13.23
N GLU A 458 -22.00 -17.06 -13.21
CA GLU A 458 -21.83 -17.82 -11.98
C GLU A 458 -20.34 -17.97 -11.68
N ILE A 459 -19.92 -17.63 -10.46
CA ILE A 459 -18.54 -17.78 -10.02
C ILE A 459 -18.36 -19.22 -9.55
N ASP A 460 -17.62 -20.01 -10.31
CA ASP A 460 -17.34 -21.41 -9.98
C ASP A 460 -16.35 -21.57 -8.81
N ALA A 461 -16.15 -22.80 -8.35
CA ALA A 461 -15.29 -23.11 -7.22
C ALA A 461 -13.79 -22.88 -7.52
N GLU A 462 -13.38 -22.79 -8.78
CA GLU A 462 -11.99 -22.67 -9.22
C GLU A 462 -11.62 -21.21 -9.53
N THR A 463 -12.61 -20.36 -9.79
CA THR A 463 -12.37 -18.94 -10.09
C THR A 463 -11.90 -18.20 -8.85
N THR A 464 -10.76 -17.55 -8.97
CA THR A 464 -10.15 -16.72 -7.90
C THR A 464 -10.21 -15.24 -8.23
N ASN A 465 -10.00 -14.88 -9.50
CA ASN A 465 -9.86 -13.48 -9.89
C ASN A 465 -10.52 -13.18 -11.23
N LEU A 466 -10.93 -11.91 -11.41
CA LEU A 466 -11.28 -11.31 -12.69
C LEU A 466 -10.32 -10.18 -13.00
N LEU A 467 -9.60 -10.28 -14.12
CA LEU A 467 -8.69 -9.26 -14.63
C LEU A 467 -9.26 -8.58 -15.85
N PHE A 468 -9.02 -7.28 -15.99
CA PHE A 468 -9.31 -6.49 -17.19
C PHE A 468 -8.53 -5.19 -17.17
N GLU A 469 -8.37 -4.56 -18.33
CA GLU A 469 -7.85 -3.19 -18.41
C GLU A 469 -9.01 -2.22 -18.59
N VAL A 470 -8.99 -1.09 -17.90
CA VAL A 470 -9.96 -0.01 -18.03
C VAL A 470 -9.27 1.32 -18.32
N HIS A 471 -9.87 2.16 -19.16
CA HIS A 471 -9.41 3.50 -19.48
C HIS A 471 -10.60 4.43 -19.73
N GLY A 472 -10.33 5.74 -19.94
CA GLY A 472 -11.35 6.76 -19.95
C GLY A 472 -11.59 7.35 -18.57
N GLY A 473 -12.78 7.78 -18.23
CA GLY A 473 -13.05 8.43 -16.96
C GLY A 473 -14.43 9.02 -16.83
N GLY A 474 -14.58 9.99 -15.91
CA GLY A 474 -15.85 10.59 -15.60
C GLY A 474 -16.78 9.67 -14.82
N ARG A 475 -18.07 9.81 -15.03
CA ARG A 475 -19.10 8.94 -14.41
C ARG A 475 -19.24 7.62 -15.18
N THR A 476 -18.12 6.91 -15.32
CA THR A 476 -18.04 5.61 -15.99
C THR A 476 -17.51 4.56 -15.04
N ALA A 477 -17.93 3.32 -15.16
CA ALA A 477 -17.43 2.24 -14.30
C ALA A 477 -17.58 0.86 -14.96
N VAL A 478 -16.69 -0.04 -14.56
CA VAL A 478 -16.92 -1.49 -14.60
C VAL A 478 -17.30 -1.91 -13.19
N SER A 479 -18.41 -2.60 -13.01
CA SER A 479 -18.97 -2.91 -11.69
C SER A 479 -19.49 -4.34 -11.61
N LEU A 480 -19.41 -4.96 -10.43
CA LEU A 480 -19.91 -6.29 -10.14
C LEU A 480 -21.01 -6.21 -9.08
N TYR A 481 -22.14 -6.82 -9.33
CA TYR A 481 -23.30 -6.78 -8.43
C TYR A 481 -23.78 -8.19 -8.06
N GLU A 482 -24.25 -8.36 -6.83
CA GLU A 482 -25.11 -9.45 -6.38
C GLU A 482 -26.51 -8.88 -6.15
N GLY A 483 -27.44 -9.19 -7.05
CA GLY A 483 -28.76 -8.52 -7.07
C GLY A 483 -28.61 -7.00 -7.27
N ALA A 484 -28.97 -6.22 -6.25
CA ALA A 484 -28.81 -4.76 -6.23
C ALA A 484 -27.56 -4.29 -5.47
N THR A 485 -26.84 -5.19 -4.83
CA THR A 485 -25.68 -4.85 -4.00
C THR A 485 -24.43 -4.73 -4.87
N LEU A 486 -23.79 -3.58 -4.85
CA LEU A 486 -22.48 -3.37 -5.47
C LEU A 486 -21.41 -4.11 -4.67
N LEU A 487 -20.65 -4.98 -5.33
CA LEU A 487 -19.60 -5.78 -4.73
C LEU A 487 -18.21 -5.24 -5.06
N ARG A 488 -17.99 -4.85 -6.33
CA ARG A 488 -16.72 -4.33 -6.85
C ARG A 488 -17.01 -3.26 -7.89
N SER A 489 -16.11 -2.28 -8.00
CA SER A 489 -16.17 -1.27 -9.06
C SER A 489 -14.76 -0.79 -9.41
N SER A 490 -14.52 -0.54 -10.69
CA SER A 490 -13.27 0.05 -11.18
C SER A 490 -13.58 1.07 -12.27
N ARG A 491 -12.79 2.15 -12.32
CA ARG A 491 -12.90 3.23 -13.28
C ARG A 491 -11.59 3.46 -14.01
N GLY A 492 -11.66 4.07 -15.17
CA GLY A 492 -10.48 4.52 -15.89
C GLY A 492 -9.84 5.75 -15.20
N PRO A 493 -8.57 6.04 -15.49
CA PRO A 493 -7.76 7.07 -14.83
C PRO A 493 -8.00 8.49 -15.40
N ASN A 494 -9.16 8.78 -15.93
CA ASN A 494 -9.51 10.04 -16.64
C ASN A 494 -8.57 10.37 -17.81
N SER A 495 -8.06 9.35 -18.47
CA SER A 495 -7.15 9.47 -19.60
C SER A 495 -7.24 8.24 -20.51
N ASN A 496 -6.49 8.29 -21.62
CA ASN A 496 -6.34 7.13 -22.50
C ASN A 496 -5.36 6.07 -21.94
N ALA A 497 -4.71 6.33 -20.81
CA ALA A 497 -3.87 5.35 -20.15
C ALA A 497 -4.74 4.17 -19.69
N ARG A 498 -4.26 2.95 -19.90
CA ARG A 498 -4.94 1.73 -19.48
C ARG A 498 -4.47 1.36 -18.09
N VAL A 499 -5.42 1.05 -17.24
CA VAL A 499 -5.20 0.60 -15.86
C VAL A 499 -5.67 -0.83 -15.75
N VAL A 500 -4.83 -1.70 -15.21
CA VAL A 500 -5.22 -3.10 -14.92
C VAL A 500 -6.04 -3.11 -13.64
N ALA A 501 -7.27 -3.57 -13.75
CA ALA A 501 -8.11 -3.90 -12.60
C ALA A 501 -8.09 -5.42 -12.39
N MET A 502 -7.96 -5.84 -11.14
CA MET A 502 -8.09 -7.22 -10.74
C MET A 502 -8.96 -7.32 -9.50
N TRP A 503 -10.01 -8.12 -9.60
CA TRP A 503 -10.95 -8.35 -8.50
C TRP A 503 -10.81 -9.77 -7.98
N ASN A 504 -10.62 -9.91 -6.67
CA ASN A 504 -10.74 -11.20 -6.02
C ASN A 504 -12.22 -11.61 -5.98
N LEU A 505 -12.50 -12.84 -6.42
CA LEU A 505 -13.82 -13.41 -6.47
C LEU A 505 -13.99 -14.62 -5.54
N GLU A 506 -13.00 -14.97 -4.72
CA GLU A 506 -13.05 -16.17 -3.87
C GLU A 506 -14.24 -16.18 -2.92
N SER A 507 -14.57 -15.03 -2.34
CA SER A 507 -15.75 -14.87 -1.47
C SER A 507 -17.10 -14.95 -2.21
N LEU A 508 -17.05 -14.96 -3.55
CA LEU A 508 -18.23 -14.99 -4.42
C LEU A 508 -18.45 -16.36 -5.07
N ARG A 509 -17.62 -17.34 -4.76
CA ARG A 509 -17.76 -18.71 -5.29
C ARG A 509 -19.14 -19.29 -5.01
N GLY A 510 -19.75 -19.89 -6.02
CA GLY A 510 -21.11 -20.42 -5.97
C GLY A 510 -22.22 -19.37 -6.07
N LYS A 511 -21.86 -18.10 -6.26
CA LYS A 511 -22.83 -17.01 -6.43
C LYS A 511 -23.01 -16.65 -7.90
N THR A 512 -24.22 -16.23 -8.25
CA THR A 512 -24.51 -15.56 -9.52
C THR A 512 -24.34 -14.06 -9.32
N VAL A 513 -23.47 -13.46 -10.13
CA VAL A 513 -23.17 -12.02 -10.11
C VAL A 513 -23.41 -11.41 -11.48
N ARG A 514 -23.64 -10.12 -11.51
CA ARG A 514 -23.84 -9.36 -12.75
C ARG A 514 -22.66 -8.41 -12.95
N LEU A 515 -21.90 -8.63 -14.01
CA LEU A 515 -20.85 -7.75 -14.49
C LEU A 515 -21.48 -6.65 -15.36
N VAL A 516 -21.16 -5.40 -15.07
CA VAL A 516 -21.75 -4.21 -15.71
C VAL A 516 -20.63 -3.29 -16.16
N ILE A 517 -20.71 -2.84 -17.40
CA ILE A 517 -19.90 -1.74 -17.95
C ILE A 517 -20.87 -0.59 -18.19
N GLU A 518 -20.66 0.54 -17.52
CA GLU A 518 -21.59 1.65 -17.54
C GLU A 518 -20.89 2.96 -17.86
N ASP A 519 -21.49 3.71 -18.76
CA ASP A 519 -21.11 5.08 -19.06
C ASP A 519 -22.31 6.00 -18.83
N ASN A 520 -22.21 6.84 -17.82
CA ASN A 520 -23.21 7.84 -17.45
C ASN A 520 -22.73 9.28 -17.72
N ASP A 521 -21.61 9.44 -18.47
CA ASP A 521 -21.00 10.74 -18.69
C ASP A 521 -20.91 11.08 -20.19
N PRO A 522 -21.73 12.02 -20.67
CA PRO A 522 -21.70 12.40 -22.08
C PRO A 522 -20.41 13.13 -22.52
N ASN A 523 -19.56 13.50 -21.57
CA ASN A 523 -18.31 14.24 -21.82
C ASN A 523 -17.06 13.36 -21.69
N ASN A 524 -17.22 12.15 -21.19
CA ASN A 524 -16.16 11.18 -21.03
C ASN A 524 -16.55 9.86 -21.70
N TYR A 525 -15.72 8.85 -21.55
CA TYR A 525 -15.97 7.54 -22.12
C TYR A 525 -15.40 6.43 -21.22
N VAL A 526 -15.91 5.24 -21.35
CA VAL A 526 -15.29 4.02 -20.82
C VAL A 526 -14.68 3.21 -21.97
N GLY A 527 -13.47 2.72 -21.76
CA GLY A 527 -12.87 1.69 -22.58
C GLY A 527 -12.41 0.53 -21.70
N VAL A 528 -12.69 -0.70 -22.16
CA VAL A 528 -12.38 -1.92 -21.43
C VAL A 528 -11.72 -2.89 -22.40
N SER A 529 -10.56 -3.46 -22.04
CA SER A 529 -9.98 -4.59 -22.76
C SER A 529 -10.55 -5.91 -22.26
N ALA A 530 -10.16 -7.00 -22.93
CA ALA A 530 -10.67 -8.34 -22.63
C ALA A 530 -10.64 -8.69 -21.14
N PHE A 531 -11.72 -9.28 -20.67
CA PHE A 531 -11.80 -9.87 -19.33
C PHE A 531 -11.12 -11.24 -19.31
N GLU A 532 -10.42 -11.52 -18.24
CA GLU A 532 -9.79 -12.82 -17.99
C GLU A 532 -10.20 -13.33 -16.60
N LEU A 533 -10.89 -14.47 -16.55
CA LEU A 533 -11.17 -15.18 -15.30
C LEU A 533 -9.99 -16.11 -14.98
N ARG A 534 -9.48 -16.04 -13.75
CA ARG A 534 -8.36 -16.87 -13.24
C ARG A 534 -8.78 -17.69 -12.05
#